data_e6cb53e279ba2a80fd24fb7964add557
#
_entry.id   e6cb53e279ba2a80fd24fb7964add557
#
_cell.length_a   1.000
_cell.length_b   1.000
_cell.length_c   1.000
_cell.angle_alpha   90.00
_cell.angle_beta   90.00
_cell.angle_gamma   90.00
#
_symmetry.space_group_name_H-M   'P 1'
#
loop_
_entity.id
_entity.type
_entity.pdbx_description
1 polymer ?
#
loop_
_entity_poly.entity_id
_entity_poly.type
_entity_poly.pdbx_seq_one_letter_code
_entity_poly.pdbx_strand_id
1 'polypeptide(L)'
;MYSDTNIAENYLEVPYDASAQAYVIDLVPEPDVIHYDYLSLGVPHPWAGERPIYNNNLVTGLPGGVSVVSYTWYASATGERIQADMTFIAGRRYHVNVILQCEEGYYIADDEELDAYVNGEKASVSAQDGDRTTLTVGYSVPVASGVRGQVTSFMNDGDVTVSLFAGSSTTPKYTVSVPGGIKD
;
A
#
# COMPACT_ATOMS: atom_id res chain seq x y z
N MET A 1 -10.87 34.06 43.91
CA MET A 1 -12.16 33.76 43.27
C MET A 1 -11.82 33.03 41.98
N TYR A 2 -11.73 31.71 42.08
CA TYR A 2 -11.48 30.84 40.91
C TYR A 2 -12.83 30.57 40.25
N SER A 3 -12.98 30.88 38.97
CA SER A 3 -14.20 30.58 38.23
C SER A 3 -14.19 29.11 37.81
N ASP A 4 -15.03 28.33 38.46
CA ASP A 4 -15.38 26.96 38.10
C ASP A 4 -16.23 26.91 36.84
N THR A 5 -15.64 27.00 35.66
CA THR A 5 -16.42 26.95 34.43
C THR A 5 -16.08 25.80 33.50
N ASN A 6 -15.37 24.75 33.91
CA ASN A 6 -15.09 23.63 33.02
C ASN A 6 -15.10 22.25 33.68
N ILE A 7 -15.90 22.03 34.73
CA ILE A 7 -16.03 20.71 35.35
C ILE A 7 -17.29 19.95 34.88
N ALA A 8 -18.12 20.55 34.02
CA ALA A 8 -19.45 20.00 33.69
C ALA A 8 -19.47 18.91 32.60
N GLU A 9 -18.36 18.62 31.93
CA GLU A 9 -18.39 17.69 30.77
C GLU A 9 -17.78 16.31 31.04
N ASN A 10 -17.25 16.04 32.24
CA ASN A 10 -16.59 14.75 32.54
C ASN A 10 -17.07 14.12 33.85
N TYR A 11 -18.36 14.15 34.16
CA TYR A 11 -18.88 13.35 35.25
C TYR A 11 -19.09 11.90 34.83
N LEU A 12 -18.28 11.00 35.36
CA LEU A 12 -18.58 9.58 35.34
C LEU A 12 -19.70 9.33 36.33
N GLU A 13 -20.90 8.96 35.90
CA GLU A 13 -21.95 8.47 36.78
C GLU A 13 -21.55 7.09 37.28
N VAL A 14 -21.08 7.03 38.52
CA VAL A 14 -20.72 5.76 39.16
C VAL A 14 -21.98 5.20 39.84
N PRO A 15 -22.46 4.02 39.41
CA PRO A 15 -23.62 3.42 40.07
C PRO A 15 -23.31 3.00 41.51
N TYR A 16 -24.23 3.30 42.40
CA TYR A 16 -24.13 2.85 43.81
C TYR A 16 -24.64 1.43 43.95
N ASP A 17 -23.79 0.51 44.36
CA ASP A 17 -24.19 -0.84 44.74
C ASP A 17 -24.68 -0.90 46.17
N ALA A 18 -25.99 -1.02 46.36
CA ALA A 18 -26.62 -1.07 47.66
C ALA A 18 -26.25 -2.33 48.46
N SER A 19 -25.85 -3.41 47.79
CA SER A 19 -25.44 -4.66 48.44
C SER A 19 -24.01 -4.57 48.98
N ALA A 20 -23.13 -3.88 48.27
CA ALA A 20 -21.75 -3.62 48.68
C ALA A 20 -21.64 -2.38 49.59
N GLN A 21 -22.69 -1.56 49.68
CA GLN A 21 -22.69 -0.24 50.36
C GLN A 21 -21.56 0.67 49.87
N ALA A 22 -21.26 0.61 48.59
CA ALA A 22 -20.16 1.31 47.93
C ALA A 22 -20.51 1.75 46.51
N TYR A 23 -19.82 2.76 46.01
CA TYR A 23 -19.80 3.05 44.60
C TYR A 23 -18.83 2.09 43.90
N VAL A 24 -19.31 1.36 42.91
CA VAL A 24 -18.50 0.36 42.17
C VAL A 24 -18.14 0.95 40.82
N ILE A 25 -16.84 1.06 40.56
CA ILE A 25 -16.30 1.39 39.24
C ILE A 25 -15.74 0.09 38.69
N ASP A 26 -16.41 -0.48 37.72
CA ASP A 26 -15.85 -1.57 36.91
C ASP A 26 -14.84 -0.95 35.93
N LEU A 27 -13.57 -1.04 36.28
CA LEU A 27 -12.49 -0.70 35.35
C LEU A 27 -12.30 -1.89 34.44
N VAL A 28 -13.05 -1.94 33.35
CA VAL A 28 -12.74 -2.80 32.24
C VAL A 28 -11.60 -2.10 31.49
N PRO A 29 -10.38 -2.66 31.47
CA PRO A 29 -9.32 -2.08 30.66
C PRO A 29 -9.80 -2.06 29.20
N GLU A 30 -9.76 -0.90 28.56
CA GLU A 30 -9.93 -0.84 27.11
C GLU A 30 -8.84 -1.72 26.49
N PRO A 31 -9.18 -2.57 25.53
CA PRO A 31 -8.17 -3.36 24.84
C PRO A 31 -7.14 -2.42 24.23
N ASP A 32 -5.86 -2.76 24.39
CA ASP A 32 -4.77 -2.01 23.76
C ASP A 32 -4.99 -2.00 22.25
N VAL A 33 -5.25 -0.81 21.67
CA VAL A 33 -5.39 -0.62 20.23
C VAL A 33 -4.01 -0.38 19.64
N ILE A 34 -3.65 -1.17 18.64
CA ILE A 34 -2.38 -1.01 17.92
C ILE A 34 -2.58 0.05 16.84
N HIS A 35 -1.86 1.16 16.98
CA HIS A 35 -1.90 2.27 16.02
C HIS A 35 -0.78 2.17 15.00
N TYR A 36 -1.11 2.40 13.73
CA TYR A 36 -0.16 2.49 12.62
C TYR A 36 -0.15 3.92 12.08
N ASP A 37 0.94 4.63 12.30
CA ASP A 37 1.25 5.96 11.77
C ASP A 37 2.18 5.90 10.53
N TYR A 38 2.69 4.72 10.21
CA TYR A 38 3.55 4.46 9.07
C TYR A 38 3.11 3.20 8.31
N LEU A 39 2.98 3.32 6.98
CA LEU A 39 2.69 2.21 6.08
C LEU A 39 3.61 2.24 4.85
N SER A 40 4.13 1.08 4.46
CA SER A 40 4.89 0.93 3.23
C SER A 40 4.46 -0.33 2.49
N LEU A 41 3.67 -0.14 1.44
CA LEU A 41 3.03 -1.21 0.69
C LEU A 41 3.68 -1.40 -0.69
N GLY A 42 3.65 -2.64 -1.19
CA GLY A 42 3.97 -2.95 -2.57
C GLY A 42 2.72 -3.46 -3.30
N VAL A 43 2.44 -2.91 -4.48
CA VAL A 43 1.43 -3.42 -5.43
C VAL A 43 2.09 -3.70 -6.78
N PRO A 44 1.52 -4.59 -7.63
CA PRO A 44 2.04 -4.79 -8.98
C PRO A 44 2.19 -3.47 -9.73
N HIS A 45 3.40 -3.21 -10.24
CA HIS A 45 3.75 -1.93 -10.86
C HIS A 45 3.14 -1.80 -12.27
N PRO A 46 2.69 -0.58 -12.69
CA PRO A 46 2.09 -0.36 -14.01
C PRO A 46 3.18 -0.23 -15.10
N TRP A 47 3.49 -1.32 -15.77
CA TRP A 47 4.47 -1.32 -16.87
C TRP A 47 3.79 -1.16 -18.22
N ALA A 48 4.41 -0.40 -19.14
CA ALA A 48 3.89 -0.19 -20.48
C ALA A 48 3.67 -1.52 -21.22
N GLY A 49 2.48 -1.70 -21.80
CA GLY A 49 2.07 -2.90 -22.51
C GLY A 49 1.61 -4.06 -21.63
N GLU A 50 1.79 -3.98 -20.31
CA GLU A 50 1.29 -4.98 -19.37
C GLU A 50 -0.16 -4.67 -18.96
N ARG A 51 -0.90 -5.71 -18.57
CA ARG A 51 -2.25 -5.60 -18.01
C ARG A 51 -2.18 -5.43 -16.51
N PRO A 52 -3.13 -4.73 -15.89
CA PRO A 52 -3.23 -4.70 -14.44
C PRO A 52 -3.54 -6.09 -13.89
N ILE A 53 -2.90 -6.44 -12.79
CA ILE A 53 -3.16 -7.68 -12.07
C ILE A 53 -3.94 -7.31 -10.81
N TYR A 54 -5.21 -7.68 -10.73
CA TYR A 54 -6.06 -7.44 -9.57
C TYR A 54 -6.12 -8.67 -8.67
N ASN A 55 -5.09 -8.86 -7.86
CA ASN A 55 -5.00 -9.95 -6.88
C ASN A 55 -4.46 -9.38 -5.57
N ASN A 56 -5.32 -9.25 -4.57
CA ASN A 56 -4.99 -8.70 -3.25
C ASN A 56 -3.83 -9.45 -2.56
N ASN A 57 -3.63 -10.74 -2.85
CA ASN A 57 -2.54 -11.53 -2.29
C ASN A 57 -1.15 -11.11 -2.80
N LEU A 58 -1.08 -10.27 -3.84
CA LEU A 58 0.18 -9.70 -4.34
C LEU A 58 0.54 -8.37 -3.68
N VAL A 59 -0.32 -7.84 -2.82
CA VAL A 59 0.01 -6.67 -2.02
C VAL A 59 0.93 -7.11 -0.88
N THR A 60 2.05 -6.44 -0.75
CA THR A 60 3.08 -6.74 0.26
C THR A 60 3.23 -5.60 1.25
N GLY A 61 3.89 -5.85 2.38
CA GLY A 61 4.17 -4.82 3.38
C GLY A 61 2.98 -4.51 4.31
N LEU A 62 1.94 -5.33 4.31
CA LEU A 62 0.81 -5.17 5.22
C LEU A 62 1.25 -5.50 6.66
N PRO A 63 1.00 -4.61 7.63
CA PRO A 63 1.20 -4.93 9.04
C PRO A 63 0.13 -5.90 9.56
N GLY A 64 0.34 -6.45 10.77
CA GLY A 64 -0.64 -7.33 11.40
C GLY A 64 -1.99 -6.66 11.58
N GLY A 65 -3.09 -7.40 11.46
CA GLY A 65 -4.44 -6.88 11.61
C GLY A 65 -4.90 -5.89 10.54
N VAL A 66 -4.12 -5.72 9.45
CA VAL A 66 -4.51 -4.90 8.30
C VAL A 66 -4.62 -5.77 7.06
N SER A 67 -5.73 -5.65 6.37
CA SER A 67 -6.03 -6.39 5.14
C SER A 67 -6.34 -5.46 3.97
N VAL A 68 -6.16 -5.97 2.74
CA VAL A 68 -6.52 -5.25 1.51
C VAL A 68 -7.93 -5.65 1.10
N VAL A 69 -8.84 -4.68 1.10
CA VAL A 69 -10.18 -4.86 0.54
C VAL A 69 -10.10 -4.95 -0.99
N SER A 70 -9.38 -4.00 -1.59
CA SER A 70 -9.13 -3.97 -3.03
C SER A 70 -8.02 -2.99 -3.38
N TYR A 71 -7.42 -3.14 -4.56
CA TYR A 71 -6.70 -2.06 -5.21
C TYR A 71 -7.11 -1.93 -6.66
N THR A 72 -7.12 -0.70 -7.15
CA THR A 72 -7.66 -0.41 -8.49
C THR A 72 -6.86 0.68 -9.16
N TRP A 73 -6.50 0.46 -10.43
CA TRP A 73 -5.82 1.43 -11.28
C TRP A 73 -6.80 2.31 -12.06
N TYR A 74 -6.46 3.57 -12.19
CA TYR A 74 -7.22 4.58 -12.92
C TYR A 74 -6.30 5.37 -13.84
N ALA A 75 -6.80 5.77 -15.01
CA ALA A 75 -6.14 6.75 -15.86
C ALA A 75 -6.26 8.14 -15.22
N SER A 76 -5.13 8.78 -14.86
CA SER A 76 -5.16 10.04 -14.11
C SER A 76 -5.81 11.20 -14.88
N ALA A 77 -5.77 11.16 -16.22
CA ALA A 77 -6.35 12.22 -17.06
C ALA A 77 -7.89 12.17 -17.15
N THR A 78 -8.48 10.98 -17.07
CA THR A 78 -9.92 10.76 -17.27
C THR A 78 -10.65 10.30 -16.01
N GLY A 79 -9.92 9.79 -15.01
CA GLY A 79 -10.48 9.11 -13.85
C GLY A 79 -11.08 7.73 -14.20
N GLU A 80 -10.87 7.25 -15.44
CA GLU A 80 -11.40 5.97 -15.88
C GLU A 80 -10.66 4.80 -15.25
N ARG A 81 -11.41 3.83 -14.75
CA ARG A 81 -10.87 2.57 -14.21
C ARG A 81 -10.21 1.76 -15.34
N ILE A 82 -9.00 1.29 -15.10
CA ILE A 82 -8.33 0.38 -16.01
C ILE A 82 -8.88 -1.02 -15.78
N GLN A 83 -9.51 -1.59 -16.82
CA GLN A 83 -10.06 -2.94 -16.76
C GLN A 83 -8.95 -3.99 -16.90
N ALA A 84 -9.20 -5.23 -16.44
CA ALA A 84 -8.21 -6.30 -16.47
C ALA A 84 -7.74 -6.71 -17.89
N ASP A 85 -8.50 -6.39 -18.90
CA ASP A 85 -8.18 -6.63 -20.33
C ASP A 85 -7.47 -5.45 -21.01
N MET A 86 -7.43 -4.28 -20.35
CA MET A 86 -6.69 -3.11 -20.83
C MET A 86 -5.20 -3.22 -20.54
N THR A 87 -4.38 -2.44 -21.22
CA THR A 87 -2.94 -2.35 -20.98
C THR A 87 -2.54 -0.94 -20.57
N PHE A 88 -1.48 -0.84 -19.75
CA PHE A 88 -0.86 0.44 -19.46
C PHE A 88 -0.14 0.99 -20.69
N ILE A 89 -0.36 2.28 -20.98
CA ILE A 89 0.19 2.95 -22.16
C ILE A 89 1.41 3.78 -21.76
N ALA A 90 2.50 3.59 -22.47
CA ALA A 90 3.72 4.38 -22.29
C ALA A 90 3.46 5.90 -22.37
N GLY A 91 4.08 6.67 -21.49
CA GLY A 91 3.95 8.11 -21.42
C GLY A 91 2.66 8.62 -20.78
N ARG A 92 1.76 7.74 -20.34
CA ARG A 92 0.55 8.13 -19.61
C ARG A 92 0.78 8.09 -18.10
N ARG A 93 -0.05 8.86 -17.40
CA ARG A 93 -0.11 8.84 -15.94
C ARG A 93 -1.32 8.03 -15.47
N TYR A 94 -1.07 7.24 -14.45
CA TYR A 94 -2.09 6.45 -13.77
C TYR A 94 -2.02 6.72 -12.27
N HIS A 95 -3.07 6.41 -11.56
CA HIS A 95 -3.01 6.33 -10.11
C HIS A 95 -3.63 5.02 -9.64
N VAL A 96 -3.17 4.54 -8.51
CA VAL A 96 -3.76 3.39 -7.81
C VAL A 96 -4.42 3.86 -6.54
N ASN A 97 -5.62 3.36 -6.29
CA ASN A 97 -6.28 3.44 -4.99
C ASN A 97 -6.18 2.07 -4.33
N VAL A 98 -5.59 2.03 -3.14
CA VAL A 98 -5.50 0.84 -2.30
C VAL A 98 -6.42 1.05 -1.11
N ILE A 99 -7.44 0.20 -0.97
CA ILE A 99 -8.39 0.24 0.13
C ILE A 99 -7.96 -0.80 1.15
N LEU A 100 -7.65 -0.34 2.34
CA LEU A 100 -7.26 -1.14 3.49
C LEU A 100 -8.41 -1.22 4.48
N GLN A 101 -8.43 -2.27 5.28
CA GLN A 101 -9.35 -2.46 6.38
C GLN A 101 -8.58 -3.00 7.58
N CYS A 102 -8.82 -2.42 8.76
CA CYS A 102 -8.31 -2.91 10.03
C CYS A 102 -9.24 -3.96 10.62
N GLU A 103 -8.65 -4.92 11.31
CA GLU A 103 -9.35 -5.82 12.22
C GLU A 103 -9.59 -5.12 13.57
N GLU A 104 -10.46 -5.68 14.39
CA GLU A 104 -10.69 -5.18 15.74
C GLU A 104 -9.39 -5.14 16.55
N GLY A 105 -9.14 -4.03 17.24
CA GLY A 105 -7.91 -3.79 17.99
C GLY A 105 -6.75 -3.20 17.17
N TYR A 106 -6.98 -2.87 15.89
CA TYR A 106 -6.00 -2.21 15.04
C TYR A 106 -6.57 -0.94 14.44
N TYR A 107 -5.73 0.08 14.28
CA TYR A 107 -6.12 1.37 13.74
C TYR A 107 -5.00 1.95 12.85
N ILE A 108 -5.38 2.50 11.71
CA ILE A 108 -4.51 3.28 10.85
C ILE A 108 -4.77 4.76 11.14
N ALA A 109 -3.72 5.52 11.46
CA ALA A 109 -3.82 6.93 11.78
C ALA A 109 -4.51 7.75 10.68
N ASP A 110 -5.04 8.89 11.06
CA ASP A 110 -5.68 9.84 10.15
C ASP A 110 -4.67 10.42 9.14
N ASP A 111 -5.16 11.08 8.11
CA ASP A 111 -4.38 11.59 6.99
C ASP A 111 -3.30 12.60 7.41
N GLU A 112 -3.49 13.33 8.49
CA GLU A 112 -2.51 14.30 9.02
C GLU A 112 -1.33 13.60 9.71
N GLU A 113 -1.53 12.41 10.26
CA GLU A 113 -0.53 11.66 11.05
C GLU A 113 0.07 10.49 10.27
N LEU A 114 -0.63 9.98 9.24
CA LEU A 114 -0.22 8.79 8.49
C LEU A 114 0.87 9.10 7.47
N ASP A 115 2.05 8.52 7.64
CA ASP A 115 3.12 8.53 6.63
C ASP A 115 3.08 7.22 5.80
N ALA A 116 2.39 7.28 4.66
CA ALA A 116 2.12 6.11 3.83
C ALA A 116 2.85 6.15 2.48
N TYR A 117 3.34 4.99 2.06
CA TYR A 117 4.01 4.79 0.78
C TYR A 117 3.43 3.58 0.05
N VAL A 118 3.36 3.66 -1.28
CA VAL A 118 3.03 2.53 -2.14
C VAL A 118 4.09 2.45 -3.24
N ASN A 119 4.77 1.30 -3.34
CA ASN A 119 5.93 1.11 -4.22
C ASN A 119 7.05 2.17 -4.01
N GLY A 120 7.22 2.67 -2.78
CA GLY A 120 8.20 3.71 -2.45
C GLY A 120 7.79 5.15 -2.78
N GLU A 121 6.65 5.37 -3.40
CA GLU A 121 6.09 6.70 -3.66
C GLU A 121 5.13 7.10 -2.54
N LYS A 122 5.21 8.36 -2.09
CA LYS A 122 4.35 8.86 -1.02
C LYS A 122 2.88 8.82 -1.44
N ALA A 123 2.07 8.18 -0.61
CA ALA A 123 0.62 8.10 -0.79
C ALA A 123 -0.08 9.30 -0.14
N SER A 124 -1.25 9.64 -0.67
CA SER A 124 -2.21 10.49 0.02
C SER A 124 -3.38 9.64 0.52
N VAL A 125 -3.87 9.94 1.69
CA VAL A 125 -5.12 9.39 2.22
C VAL A 125 -6.26 10.13 1.54
N SER A 126 -7.10 9.45 0.77
CA SER A 126 -8.18 10.08 0.01
C SER A 126 -9.56 9.94 0.65
N ALA A 127 -9.74 8.91 1.48
CA ALA A 127 -10.98 8.67 2.21
C ALA A 127 -10.71 7.74 3.39
N GLN A 128 -11.38 8.02 4.50
CA GLN A 128 -11.52 7.12 5.64
C GLN A 128 -13.01 6.93 5.92
N ASP A 129 -13.42 5.71 6.15
CA ASP A 129 -14.80 5.34 6.48
C ASP A 129 -14.79 4.23 7.53
N GLY A 130 -14.91 4.63 8.77
CA GLY A 130 -14.80 3.72 9.92
C GLY A 130 -13.40 3.10 10.01
N ASP A 131 -13.33 1.78 9.85
CA ASP A 131 -12.12 0.96 9.89
C ASP A 131 -11.37 0.87 8.54
N ARG A 132 -11.83 1.63 7.51
CA ARG A 132 -11.27 1.60 6.15
C ARG A 132 -10.49 2.85 5.83
N THR A 133 -9.30 2.65 5.28
CA THR A 133 -8.41 3.72 4.81
C THR A 133 -8.13 3.53 3.32
N THR A 134 -8.25 4.60 2.53
CA THR A 134 -7.92 4.58 1.10
C THR A 134 -6.63 5.36 0.85
N LEU A 135 -5.61 4.67 0.34
CA LEU A 135 -4.36 5.25 -0.10
C LEU A 135 -4.37 5.47 -1.60
N THR A 136 -3.97 6.67 -2.05
CA THR A 136 -3.89 7.03 -3.47
C THR A 136 -2.46 7.44 -3.83
N VAL A 137 -1.91 6.81 -4.89
CA VAL A 137 -0.58 7.15 -5.41
C VAL A 137 -0.61 7.24 -6.93
N GLY A 138 0.02 8.29 -7.46
CA GLY A 138 0.15 8.52 -8.90
C GLY A 138 1.46 7.99 -9.46
N TYR A 139 1.39 7.36 -10.64
CA TYR A 139 2.55 6.85 -11.38
C TYR A 139 2.59 7.39 -12.79
N SER A 140 3.79 7.72 -13.25
CA SER A 140 4.04 7.98 -14.68
C SER A 140 4.62 6.70 -15.28
N VAL A 141 3.90 6.10 -16.22
CA VAL A 141 4.43 4.97 -16.98
C VAL A 141 5.46 5.52 -17.96
N PRO A 142 6.75 5.17 -17.84
CA PRO A 142 7.78 5.73 -18.71
C PRO A 142 7.49 5.35 -20.17
N VAL A 143 7.82 6.25 -21.08
CA VAL A 143 7.89 5.90 -22.51
C VAL A 143 8.91 4.79 -22.60
N ALA A 144 8.46 3.60 -23.02
CA ALA A 144 9.28 2.41 -22.99
C ALA A 144 10.60 2.65 -23.74
N SER A 145 11.66 2.80 -23.01
CA SER A 145 13.02 2.86 -23.53
C SER A 145 13.79 1.58 -23.17
N GLY A 146 13.12 0.56 -22.65
CA GLY A 146 13.76 -0.66 -22.20
C GLY A 146 13.02 -1.94 -22.57
N VAL A 147 13.77 -2.99 -22.76
CA VAL A 147 13.27 -4.36 -22.84
C VAL A 147 13.44 -5.00 -21.47
N ARG A 148 12.39 -5.63 -20.97
CA ARG A 148 12.45 -6.44 -19.75
C ARG A 148 12.46 -7.91 -20.13
N GLY A 149 13.24 -8.67 -19.41
CA GLY A 149 13.28 -10.11 -19.53
C GLY A 149 13.85 -10.74 -18.29
N GLN A 150 13.49 -11.98 -18.05
CA GLN A 150 14.12 -12.82 -17.04
C GLN A 150 15.00 -13.84 -17.76
N VAL A 151 16.26 -13.90 -17.33
CA VAL A 151 17.17 -14.97 -17.79
C VAL A 151 17.17 -16.03 -16.70
N THR A 152 16.70 -17.22 -17.07
CA THR A 152 16.71 -18.39 -16.18
C THR A 152 17.74 -19.38 -16.71
N SER A 153 18.76 -19.68 -15.91
CA SER A 153 19.76 -20.69 -16.25
C SER A 153 19.81 -21.71 -15.12
N PHE A 154 19.70 -23.01 -15.49
CA PHE A 154 19.69 -24.11 -14.52
C PHE A 154 21.07 -24.74 -14.30
N MET A 155 22.07 -24.37 -15.08
CA MET A 155 23.36 -25.06 -15.09
C MET A 155 24.54 -24.11 -15.39
N ASN A 156 24.48 -22.86 -14.95
CA ASN A 156 25.53 -21.93 -15.34
C ASN A 156 26.30 -21.38 -14.14
N ASP A 157 27.58 -21.76 -14.07
CA ASP A 157 28.53 -21.22 -13.11
C ASP A 157 29.23 -19.95 -13.62
N GLY A 158 29.00 -19.58 -14.88
CA GLY A 158 29.63 -18.44 -15.54
C GLY A 158 28.67 -17.26 -15.77
N ASP A 159 29.26 -16.12 -16.12
CA ASP A 159 28.51 -14.92 -16.47
C ASP A 159 27.66 -15.14 -17.72
N VAL A 160 26.42 -14.63 -17.68
CA VAL A 160 25.52 -14.61 -18.83
C VAL A 160 25.52 -13.23 -19.46
N THR A 161 25.85 -13.16 -20.73
CA THR A 161 25.76 -11.91 -21.51
C THR A 161 24.43 -11.86 -22.25
N VAL A 162 23.63 -10.83 -21.96
CA VAL A 162 22.37 -10.53 -22.63
C VAL A 162 22.61 -9.38 -23.61
N SER A 163 22.41 -9.62 -24.90
CA SER A 163 22.57 -8.60 -25.93
C SER A 163 21.23 -8.27 -26.59
N LEU A 164 20.95 -6.98 -26.74
CA LEU A 164 19.76 -6.47 -27.38
C LEU A 164 20.09 -5.93 -28.75
N PHE A 165 19.39 -6.42 -29.77
CA PHE A 165 19.55 -6.01 -31.17
C PHE A 165 18.33 -5.19 -31.61
N ALA A 166 18.52 -4.17 -32.44
CA ALA A 166 17.45 -3.39 -33.04
C ALA A 166 17.15 -3.90 -34.46
N GLY A 167 15.92 -4.39 -34.66
CA GLY A 167 15.47 -4.93 -35.95
C GLY A 167 16.38 -6.08 -36.45
N SER A 168 16.86 -6.00 -37.66
CA SER A 168 17.74 -6.99 -38.29
C SER A 168 19.24 -6.71 -38.08
N SER A 169 19.61 -5.81 -37.17
CA SER A 169 21.01 -5.49 -36.87
C SER A 169 21.73 -6.70 -36.30
N THR A 170 22.93 -6.95 -36.74
CA THR A 170 23.84 -7.96 -36.17
C THR A 170 24.75 -7.39 -35.08
N THR A 171 24.72 -6.06 -34.90
CA THR A 171 25.46 -5.38 -33.86
C THR A 171 24.50 -5.09 -32.68
N PRO A 172 24.82 -5.54 -31.47
CA PRO A 172 23.97 -5.27 -30.31
C PRO A 172 23.94 -3.79 -30.00
N LYS A 173 22.77 -3.25 -29.76
CA LYS A 173 22.56 -1.87 -29.29
C LYS A 173 22.91 -1.70 -27.82
N TYR A 174 22.65 -2.73 -27.05
CA TYR A 174 22.97 -2.80 -25.62
C TYR A 174 23.44 -4.20 -25.27
N THR A 175 24.35 -4.29 -24.31
CA THR A 175 24.85 -5.55 -23.77
C THR A 175 24.95 -5.42 -22.26
N VAL A 176 24.44 -6.40 -21.54
CA VAL A 176 24.51 -6.49 -20.07
C VAL A 176 25.07 -7.85 -19.72
N SER A 177 26.07 -7.88 -18.85
CA SER A 177 26.57 -9.09 -18.25
C SER A 177 25.87 -9.31 -16.89
N VAL A 178 25.27 -10.49 -16.72
CA VAL A 178 24.69 -10.91 -15.47
C VAL A 178 25.65 -11.92 -14.84
N PRO A 179 26.23 -11.64 -13.67
CA PRO A 179 27.14 -12.56 -13.01
C PRO A 179 26.47 -13.90 -12.76
N GLY A 180 27.19 -14.98 -13.10
CA GLY A 180 26.78 -16.34 -12.75
C GLY A 180 26.95 -16.60 -11.27
N GLY A 181 26.31 -17.64 -10.80
CA GLY A 181 26.39 -18.14 -9.43
C GLY A 181 25.02 -18.30 -8.78
N ILE A 182 24.92 -19.28 -7.93
CA ILE A 182 23.77 -19.49 -7.06
C ILE A 182 23.81 -18.36 -6.03
N LYS A 183 22.82 -17.48 -6.03
CA LYS A 183 22.58 -16.59 -4.90
C LYS A 183 21.58 -17.32 -4.00
N ASP A 184 22.09 -17.70 -2.82
CA ASP A 184 21.27 -18.14 -1.69
C ASP A 184 20.37 -17.01 -1.19
#